data_5d6593941b78027d9b8cd5378022301c
#
_entry.id   5d6593941b78027d9b8cd5378022301c
#
_cell.length_a   1.000
_cell.length_b   1.000
_cell.length_c   1.000
_cell.angle_alpha   90.00
_cell.angle_beta   90.00
_cell.angle_gamma   90.00
#
_symmetry.space_group_name_H-M   'P 1'
#
loop_
_entity.id
_entity.type
_entity.pdbx_description
1 polymer ?
#
loop_
_entity_poly.entity_id
_entity_poly.type
_entity_poly.pdbx_seq_one_letter_code
_entity_poly.pdbx_strand_id
1 'polypeptide(L)'
;MTDAIMPTYGRQNISFVRGEGTWLLDSEGKRYLDALGGLAVIVLGHANKAVAETLSDQSNTLLHTSNLYRIPKQEQLAEDLKRISGMDNMFFANSGAEANECAIKIARLYGHKKGVDNPTIIVADSSFHGRTLATLTATGNRKVQAGFEPLV
;
A
#
# COMPACT_ATOMS: atom_id res chain seq x y z
N MET A 1 -13.84 -23.27 -0.83
CA MET A 1 -12.62 -22.45 -0.63
C MET A 1 -11.44 -23.39 -0.75
N THR A 2 -10.35 -22.99 -1.38
CA THR A 2 -9.15 -23.85 -1.47
C THR A 2 -8.34 -23.76 -0.19
N ASP A 3 -7.71 -24.86 0.23
CA ASP A 3 -6.78 -24.89 1.38
C ASP A 3 -5.35 -24.43 1.01
N ALA A 4 -5.13 -24.09 -0.26
CA ALA A 4 -3.85 -23.62 -0.75
C ALA A 4 -3.51 -22.19 -0.29
N ILE A 5 -4.49 -21.42 0.20
CA ILE A 5 -4.26 -20.05 0.69
C ILE A 5 -4.19 -20.08 2.21
N MET A 6 -3.06 -19.58 2.76
CA MET A 6 -2.85 -19.47 4.19
C MET A 6 -4.04 -18.74 4.88
N PRO A 7 -4.60 -19.27 5.97
CA PRO A 7 -5.81 -18.74 6.62
C PRO A 7 -5.49 -17.52 7.52
N THR A 8 -4.88 -16.49 6.95
CA THR A 8 -4.51 -15.26 7.67
C THR A 8 -5.66 -14.26 7.85
N TYR A 9 -6.80 -14.49 7.16
CA TYR A 9 -8.00 -13.65 7.23
C TYR A 9 -9.26 -14.48 7.36
N GLY A 10 -10.24 -14.00 8.14
CA GLY A 10 -11.60 -14.52 8.15
C GLY A 10 -12.38 -14.01 6.93
N ARG A 11 -12.30 -14.77 5.81
CA ARG A 11 -12.96 -14.37 4.55
C ARG A 11 -14.46 -14.60 4.63
N GLN A 12 -15.23 -13.66 4.08
CA GLN A 12 -16.65 -13.86 3.83
C GLN A 12 -16.85 -14.88 2.71
N ASN A 13 -17.95 -15.65 2.78
CA ASN A 13 -18.27 -16.65 1.74
C ASN A 13 -19.00 -16.01 0.55
N ILE A 14 -18.37 -15.00 -0.05
CA ILE A 14 -18.84 -14.32 -1.26
C ILE A 14 -17.67 -14.23 -2.23
N SER A 15 -17.92 -14.51 -3.50
CA SER A 15 -16.93 -14.38 -4.58
C SER A 15 -17.40 -13.35 -5.59
N PHE A 16 -16.72 -12.23 -5.66
CA PHE A 16 -16.97 -11.23 -6.69
C PHE A 16 -16.22 -11.59 -7.98
N VAL A 17 -16.93 -11.55 -9.10
CA VAL A 17 -16.39 -11.94 -10.41
C VAL A 17 -16.34 -10.77 -11.40
N ARG A 18 -17.07 -9.67 -11.11
CA ARG A 18 -17.11 -8.47 -11.94
C ARG A 18 -17.30 -7.24 -11.07
N GLY A 19 -16.73 -6.12 -11.53
CA GLY A 19 -16.99 -4.79 -10.97
C GLY A 19 -17.22 -3.77 -12.07
N GLU A 20 -18.08 -2.78 -11.82
CA GLU A 20 -18.37 -1.68 -12.72
C GLU A 20 -18.72 -0.41 -11.92
N GLY A 21 -17.90 0.63 -12.05
CA GLY A 21 -18.05 1.84 -11.24
C GLY A 21 -17.98 1.50 -9.74
N THR A 22 -19.06 1.78 -9.01
CA THR A 22 -19.20 1.49 -7.58
C THR A 22 -19.92 0.16 -7.28
N TRP A 23 -20.13 -0.69 -8.28
CA TRP A 23 -20.87 -1.93 -8.13
C TRP A 23 -19.99 -3.15 -8.30
N LEU A 24 -20.23 -4.17 -7.47
CA LEU A 24 -19.67 -5.51 -7.57
C LEU A 24 -20.76 -6.50 -7.90
N LEU A 25 -20.42 -7.53 -8.67
CA LEU A 25 -21.30 -8.67 -8.97
C LEU A 25 -20.63 -9.95 -8.46
N ASP A 26 -21.40 -10.77 -7.77
CA ASP A 26 -20.94 -12.10 -7.37
C ASP A 26 -21.11 -13.14 -8.49
N SER A 27 -20.70 -14.38 -8.20
CA SER A 27 -20.79 -15.49 -9.14
C SER A 27 -22.24 -15.90 -9.51
N GLU A 28 -23.23 -15.43 -8.73
CA GLU A 28 -24.67 -15.68 -8.97
C GLU A 28 -25.33 -14.51 -9.70
N GLY A 29 -24.56 -13.44 -10.00
CA GLY A 29 -25.05 -12.23 -10.68
C GLY A 29 -25.71 -11.22 -9.75
N LYS A 30 -25.68 -11.42 -8.45
CA LYS A 30 -26.21 -10.46 -7.47
C LYS A 30 -25.30 -9.24 -7.37
N ARG A 31 -25.92 -8.08 -7.33
CA ARG A 31 -25.22 -6.79 -7.26
C ARG A 31 -25.06 -6.30 -5.81
N TYR A 32 -23.89 -5.72 -5.54
CA TYR A 32 -23.55 -5.11 -4.26
C TYR A 32 -22.94 -3.74 -4.48
N LEU A 33 -23.35 -2.75 -3.68
CA LEU A 33 -22.68 -1.45 -3.65
C LEU A 33 -21.33 -1.62 -2.92
N ASP A 34 -20.24 -1.29 -3.61
CA ASP A 34 -18.90 -1.32 -3.01
C ASP A 34 -18.58 0.00 -2.29
N ALA A 35 -19.03 0.09 -1.04
CA ALA A 35 -18.70 1.20 -0.16
C ALA A 35 -17.32 1.03 0.54
N LEU A 36 -16.65 -0.11 0.33
CA LEU A 36 -15.33 -0.40 0.88
C LEU A 36 -14.20 0.00 -0.08
N GLY A 37 -14.43 -0.11 -1.40
CA GLY A 37 -13.47 0.25 -2.43
C GLY A 37 -12.13 -0.49 -2.32
N GLY A 38 -12.13 -1.77 -1.91
CA GLY A 38 -10.90 -2.52 -1.67
C GLY A 38 -10.05 -1.95 -0.53
N LEU A 39 -10.65 -1.39 0.51
CA LEU A 39 -10.04 -0.59 1.58
C LEU A 39 -9.48 0.75 1.03
N ALA A 40 -10.35 1.51 0.37
CA ALA A 40 -10.06 2.82 -0.22
C ALA A 40 -8.99 2.80 -1.33
N VAL A 41 -8.86 1.69 -2.04
CA VAL A 41 -7.90 1.53 -3.17
C VAL A 41 -8.54 1.88 -4.51
N ILE A 42 -9.80 1.51 -4.73
CA ILE A 42 -10.50 1.66 -6.02
C ILE A 42 -11.23 3.01 -6.10
N VAL A 43 -10.47 4.09 -5.99
CA VAL A 43 -11.02 5.47 -5.94
C VAL A 43 -11.65 5.94 -7.25
N LEU A 44 -11.26 5.36 -8.39
CA LEU A 44 -11.82 5.67 -9.72
C LEU A 44 -12.96 4.72 -10.13
N GLY A 45 -13.35 3.81 -9.24
CA GLY A 45 -14.31 2.76 -9.51
C GLY A 45 -13.75 1.57 -10.28
N HIS A 46 -14.51 0.48 -10.26
CA HIS A 46 -14.15 -0.75 -10.97
C HIS A 46 -14.26 -0.58 -12.49
N ALA A 47 -13.40 -1.28 -13.22
CA ALA A 47 -13.36 -1.30 -14.69
C ALA A 47 -13.27 0.11 -15.33
N ASN A 48 -12.55 1.03 -14.70
CA ASN A 48 -12.30 2.35 -15.27
C ASN A 48 -11.55 2.23 -16.60
N LYS A 49 -12.18 2.73 -17.68
CA LYS A 49 -11.69 2.56 -19.05
C LYS A 49 -10.33 3.21 -19.26
N ALA A 50 -10.12 4.43 -18.76
CA ALA A 50 -8.85 5.14 -18.93
C ALA A 50 -7.69 4.43 -18.23
N VAL A 51 -7.92 3.86 -17.04
CA VAL A 51 -6.92 3.04 -16.33
C VAL A 51 -6.60 1.77 -17.10
N ALA A 52 -7.63 1.06 -17.61
CA ALA A 52 -7.44 -0.18 -18.36
C ALA A 52 -6.67 0.06 -19.67
N GLU A 53 -7.01 1.09 -20.42
CA GLU A 53 -6.30 1.48 -21.65
C GLU A 53 -4.84 1.86 -21.37
N THR A 54 -4.58 2.71 -20.37
CA THR A 54 -3.23 3.12 -19.98
C THR A 54 -2.37 1.92 -19.56
N LEU A 55 -2.92 0.98 -18.81
CA LEU A 55 -2.20 -0.24 -18.41
C LEU A 55 -1.92 -1.14 -19.62
N SER A 56 -2.88 -1.30 -20.53
CA SER A 56 -2.70 -2.05 -21.76
C SER A 56 -1.57 -1.45 -22.63
N ASP A 57 -1.61 -0.16 -22.86
CA ASP A 57 -0.61 0.54 -23.69
C ASP A 57 0.79 0.44 -23.06
N GLN A 58 0.89 0.69 -21.75
CA GLN A 58 2.17 0.61 -21.05
C GLN A 58 2.73 -0.81 -21.03
N SER A 59 1.88 -1.82 -20.82
CA SER A 59 2.33 -3.22 -20.80
C SER A 59 2.83 -3.71 -22.16
N ASN A 60 2.29 -3.18 -23.25
CA ASN A 60 2.76 -3.46 -24.62
C ASN A 60 4.01 -2.66 -25.00
N THR A 61 4.40 -1.64 -24.22
CA THR A 61 5.55 -0.80 -24.50
C THR A 61 6.76 -1.22 -23.66
N LEU A 62 6.62 -1.18 -22.33
CA LEU A 62 7.72 -1.46 -21.40
C LEU A 62 7.19 -1.70 -19.98
N LEU A 63 7.49 -2.87 -19.39
CA LEU A 63 7.02 -3.21 -18.06
C LEU A 63 8.00 -2.78 -16.96
N HIS A 64 9.29 -3.09 -17.11
CA HIS A 64 10.27 -2.87 -16.03
C HIS A 64 11.69 -2.80 -16.55
N THR A 65 12.53 -1.94 -15.96
CA THR A 65 13.94 -1.78 -16.32
C THR A 65 14.91 -1.77 -15.14
N SER A 66 14.43 -1.92 -13.90
CA SER A 66 15.20 -1.69 -12.67
C SER A 66 15.53 -0.22 -12.39
N ASN A 67 15.74 0.10 -11.10
CA ASN A 67 16.19 1.42 -10.64
C ASN A 67 17.66 1.75 -11.02
N LEU A 68 18.34 0.84 -11.71
CA LEU A 68 19.67 1.12 -12.30
C LEU A 68 19.58 2.08 -13.48
N TYR A 69 18.41 2.27 -14.04
CA TYR A 69 18.17 3.13 -15.19
C TYR A 69 17.14 4.21 -14.84
N ARG A 70 17.18 5.30 -15.59
CA ARG A 70 16.15 6.33 -15.49
C ARG A 70 14.82 5.78 -15.99
N ILE A 71 13.74 6.09 -15.28
CA ILE A 71 12.37 5.67 -15.61
C ILE A 71 11.52 6.93 -15.82
N PRO A 72 11.33 7.38 -17.08
CA PRO A 72 10.68 8.67 -17.37
C PRO A 72 9.30 8.83 -16.73
N LYS A 73 8.48 7.78 -16.70
CA LYS A 73 7.15 7.82 -16.08
C LYS A 73 7.23 8.00 -14.55
N GLN A 74 8.24 7.42 -13.90
CA GLN A 74 8.47 7.61 -12.47
C GLN A 74 8.91 9.04 -12.17
N GLU A 75 9.82 9.58 -12.99
CA GLU A 75 10.28 10.96 -12.87
C GLU A 75 9.13 11.96 -13.05
N GLN A 76 8.28 11.75 -14.07
CA GLN A 76 7.10 12.58 -14.29
C GLN A 76 6.14 12.54 -13.09
N LEU A 77 5.85 11.35 -12.56
CA LEU A 77 5.00 11.19 -11.38
C LEU A 77 5.62 11.89 -10.15
N ALA A 78 6.94 11.80 -9.98
CA ALA A 78 7.64 12.47 -8.87
C ALA A 78 7.49 14.00 -8.96
N GLU A 79 7.63 14.61 -10.14
CA GLU A 79 7.43 16.04 -10.33
C GLU A 79 5.98 16.47 -10.08
N ASP A 80 5.01 15.69 -10.53
CA ASP A 80 3.59 15.95 -10.27
C ASP A 80 3.27 15.88 -8.78
N LEU A 81 3.76 14.85 -8.08
CA LEU A 81 3.58 14.71 -6.65
C LEU A 81 4.28 15.82 -5.86
N LYS A 82 5.50 16.22 -6.25
CA LYS A 82 6.20 17.35 -5.66
C LYS A 82 5.37 18.63 -5.74
N ARG A 83 4.81 18.91 -6.92
CA ARG A 83 3.98 20.11 -7.16
C ARG A 83 2.74 20.17 -6.29
N ILE A 84 2.06 19.04 -6.06
CA ILE A 84 0.80 19.00 -5.32
C ILE A 84 0.97 18.80 -3.81
N SER A 85 2.06 18.15 -3.36
CA SER A 85 2.30 17.86 -1.95
C SER A 85 3.15 18.92 -1.24
N GLY A 86 3.93 19.71 -1.99
CA GLY A 86 4.93 20.63 -1.42
C GLY A 86 6.16 19.93 -0.83
N MET A 87 6.31 18.62 -1.02
CA MET A 87 7.50 17.87 -0.61
C MET A 87 8.60 17.95 -1.66
N ASP A 88 9.88 17.92 -1.24
CA ASP A 88 11.01 18.09 -2.17
C ASP A 88 11.32 16.83 -2.98
N ASN A 89 11.18 15.66 -2.37
CA ASN A 89 11.56 14.38 -2.96
C ASN A 89 10.51 13.29 -2.71
N MET A 90 10.39 12.37 -3.66
CA MET A 90 9.44 11.26 -3.62
C MET A 90 10.19 9.93 -3.53
N PHE A 91 9.71 9.05 -2.65
CA PHE A 91 10.15 7.66 -2.58
C PHE A 91 9.01 6.74 -3.02
N PHE A 92 9.26 5.88 -3.99
CA PHE A 92 8.30 4.91 -4.49
C PHE A 92 8.58 3.52 -3.94
N ALA A 93 7.53 2.85 -3.49
CA ALA A 93 7.57 1.50 -2.93
C ALA A 93 6.34 0.70 -3.39
N ASN A 94 6.34 -0.62 -3.15
CA ASN A 94 5.25 -1.49 -3.58
C ASN A 94 4.05 -1.48 -2.62
N SER A 95 4.25 -0.97 -1.40
CA SER A 95 3.20 -0.98 -0.37
C SER A 95 3.36 0.15 0.64
N GLY A 96 2.28 0.47 1.35
CA GLY A 96 2.33 1.39 2.49
C GLY A 96 3.25 0.90 3.62
N ALA A 97 3.38 -0.41 3.81
CA ALA A 97 4.33 -0.97 4.77
C ALA A 97 5.78 -0.62 4.40
N GLU A 98 6.18 -0.78 3.14
CA GLU A 98 7.51 -0.40 2.66
C GLU A 98 7.75 1.11 2.73
N ALA A 99 6.73 1.93 2.44
CA ALA A 99 6.81 3.38 2.60
C ALA A 99 7.03 3.76 4.08
N ASN A 100 6.33 3.12 5.01
CA ASN A 100 6.52 3.32 6.45
C ASN A 100 7.88 2.81 6.93
N GLU A 101 8.39 1.68 6.41
CA GLU A 101 9.77 1.23 6.68
C GLU A 101 10.79 2.30 6.26
N CYS A 102 10.62 2.91 5.09
CA CYS A 102 11.46 4.01 4.64
C CYS A 102 11.37 5.22 5.59
N ALA A 103 10.16 5.62 5.99
CA ALA A 103 9.95 6.74 6.91
C ALA A 103 10.61 6.50 8.28
N ILE A 104 10.46 5.30 8.84
CA ILE A 104 11.11 4.88 10.10
C ILE A 104 12.64 4.96 9.97
N LYS A 105 13.20 4.45 8.88
CA LYS A 105 14.65 4.49 8.62
C LYS A 105 15.17 5.91 8.47
N ILE A 106 14.46 6.77 7.74
CA ILE A 106 14.82 8.18 7.57
C ILE A 106 14.78 8.91 8.92
N ALA A 107 13.74 8.72 9.71
CA ALA A 107 13.60 9.33 11.02
C ALA A 107 14.75 8.92 11.97
N ARG A 108 15.08 7.62 12.01
CA ARG A 108 16.20 7.12 12.83
C ARG A 108 17.55 7.67 12.36
N LEU A 109 17.80 7.64 11.04
CA LEU A 109 19.04 8.20 10.47
C LEU A 109 19.17 9.68 10.75
N TYR A 110 18.09 10.44 10.64
CA TYR A 110 18.05 11.86 10.97
C TYR A 110 18.35 12.09 12.46
N GLY A 111 17.71 11.33 13.34
CA GLY A 111 17.96 11.39 14.79
C GLY A 111 19.44 11.17 15.13
N HIS A 112 20.07 10.14 14.58
CA HIS A 112 21.49 9.88 14.77
C HIS A 112 22.38 11.03 14.25
N LYS A 113 22.05 11.61 13.09
CA LYS A 113 22.76 12.80 12.56
C LYS A 113 22.61 14.03 13.47
N LYS A 114 21.58 14.07 14.31
CA LYS A 114 21.37 15.11 15.33
C LYS A 114 21.96 14.77 16.70
N GLY A 115 22.72 13.67 16.81
CA GLY A 115 23.34 13.23 18.06
C GLY A 115 22.39 12.53 19.03
N VAL A 116 21.25 12.05 18.57
CA VAL A 116 20.31 11.25 19.38
C VAL A 116 20.72 9.78 19.31
N ASP A 117 21.19 9.22 20.43
CA ASP A 117 21.67 7.82 20.47
C ASP A 117 20.56 6.80 20.23
N ASN A 118 19.36 7.03 20.79
CA ASN A 118 18.18 6.18 20.65
C ASN A 118 17.00 6.96 20.07
N PRO A 119 16.93 7.19 18.74
CA PRO A 119 15.82 7.89 18.15
C PRO A 119 14.51 7.13 18.33
N THR A 120 13.58 7.74 19.05
CA THR A 120 12.27 7.18 19.37
C THR A 120 11.21 7.73 18.45
N ILE A 121 10.31 6.86 17.96
CA ILE A 121 9.18 7.24 17.13
C ILE A 121 7.90 7.08 17.96
N ILE A 122 7.11 8.13 18.06
CA ILE A 122 5.83 8.14 18.76
C ILE A 122 4.73 7.82 17.75
N VAL A 123 3.87 6.88 18.10
CA VAL A 123 2.74 6.44 17.27
C VAL A 123 1.43 6.56 18.06
N ALA A 124 0.31 6.75 17.35
CA ALA A 124 -0.99 6.79 17.98
C ALA A 124 -1.50 5.38 18.33
N ASP A 125 -2.25 5.27 19.41
CA ASP A 125 -2.99 4.05 19.74
C ASP A 125 -3.99 3.71 18.64
N SER A 126 -4.22 2.42 18.42
CA SER A 126 -5.11 1.89 17.38
C SER A 126 -4.75 2.29 15.95
N SER A 127 -3.55 2.83 15.72
CA SER A 127 -3.03 3.12 14.39
C SER A 127 -2.61 1.85 13.65
N PHE A 128 -2.54 1.94 12.32
CA PHE A 128 -2.03 0.87 11.47
C PHE A 128 -0.89 1.40 10.60
N HIS A 129 0.27 0.75 10.66
CA HIS A 129 1.46 1.13 9.88
C HIS A 129 1.95 0.02 8.93
N GLY A 130 1.47 -1.20 9.06
CA GLY A 130 1.86 -2.33 8.23
C GLY A 130 2.06 -3.64 9.01
N ARG A 131 2.59 -4.66 8.33
CA ARG A 131 2.77 -6.00 8.88
C ARG A 131 4.21 -6.51 8.81
N THR A 132 5.19 -5.70 8.37
CA THR A 132 6.63 -5.97 8.56
C THR A 132 7.00 -5.74 10.03
N LEU A 133 8.09 -6.29 10.52
CA LEU A 133 8.41 -6.24 11.96
C LEU A 133 8.47 -4.80 12.51
N ALA A 134 9.11 -3.87 11.81
CA ALA A 134 9.18 -2.49 12.30
C ALA A 134 7.81 -1.77 12.18
N THR A 135 7.06 -1.96 11.10
CA THR A 135 5.73 -1.36 10.96
C THR A 135 4.70 -2.03 11.87
N LEU A 136 4.88 -3.32 12.18
CA LEU A 136 4.08 -4.04 13.16
C LEU A 136 4.30 -3.48 14.57
N THR A 137 5.55 -3.16 14.92
CA THR A 137 5.90 -2.49 16.17
C THR A 137 5.19 -1.14 16.29
N ALA A 138 5.15 -0.37 15.19
CA ALA A 138 4.47 0.92 15.13
C ALA A 138 2.93 0.81 15.06
N THR A 139 2.37 -0.37 14.82
CA THR A 139 0.93 -0.59 14.76
C THR A 139 0.35 -0.69 16.17
N GLY A 140 -0.55 0.22 16.54
CA GLY A 140 -1.15 0.35 17.87
C GLY A 140 -2.19 -0.72 18.21
N ASN A 141 -1.97 -1.99 17.83
CA ASN A 141 -2.89 -3.10 18.07
C ASN A 141 -2.17 -4.35 18.57
N ARG A 142 -2.22 -4.58 19.87
CA ARG A 142 -1.55 -5.72 20.51
C ARG A 142 -1.99 -7.09 20.00
N LYS A 143 -3.24 -7.24 19.52
CA LYS A 143 -3.73 -8.51 18.98
C LYS A 143 -2.99 -8.95 17.72
N VAL A 144 -2.52 -7.98 16.91
CA VAL A 144 -1.77 -8.30 15.68
C VAL A 144 -0.26 -8.38 15.93
N GLN A 145 0.23 -7.92 17.09
CA GLN A 145 1.61 -8.01 17.52
C GLN A 145 1.91 -9.34 18.21
N ALA A 146 0.91 -9.91 18.89
CA ALA A 146 1.06 -11.12 19.72
C ALA A 146 1.63 -12.30 18.93
N GLY A 147 2.69 -12.91 19.47
CA GLY A 147 3.40 -14.04 18.87
C GLY A 147 4.54 -13.67 17.92
N PHE A 148 4.82 -12.38 17.74
CA PHE A 148 5.92 -11.88 16.90
C PHE A 148 7.02 -11.17 17.71
N GLU A 149 6.97 -11.25 19.02
CA GLU A 149 7.99 -10.69 19.91
C GLU A 149 9.33 -11.46 19.80
N PRO A 150 10.48 -10.81 20.00
CA PRO A 150 10.62 -9.39 20.36
C PRO A 150 10.36 -8.46 19.17
N LEU A 151 9.64 -7.36 19.44
CA LEU A 151 9.41 -6.30 18.45
C LEU A 151 10.63 -5.36 18.33
N VAL A 152 10.73 -4.60 17.24
CA VAL A 152 11.89 -3.73 16.93
C VAL A 152 11.81 -2.41 17.72
#